data_f14d130752dc22c32bf52622d1664553
#
_entry.id   f14d130752dc22c32bf52622d1664553
#
_cell.length_a   1.000
_cell.length_b   1.000
_cell.length_c   1.000
_cell.angle_alpha   90.00
_cell.angle_beta   90.00
_cell.angle_gamma   90.00
#
_symmetry.space_group_name_H-M   'P 1'
#
loop_
_entity.id
_entity.type
_entity.pdbx_description
1 polymer ?
#
loop_
_entity_poly.entity_id
_entity_poly.type
_entity_poly.pdbx_seq_one_letter_code
_entity_poly.pdbx_strand_id
1 'polypeptide(L)'
;MIYNFDDLFFKILMVDRFIHKEGFFDVKARPFSVLSFRVSGSGAFEIGNKRFLTQKGDVLFLPANMPYKVDYSSSESIVVHFAQCNYFEAENICLENIAAIGLLFHDLLESWNAQRSVNQAKSIIYEILEKIEKDKRSALEDSAFARCVRYIDTHFCEPELDINTVCNVGFISASSLQRSFLAHFGVSPKQYLLRLRMKRALELLAENVLSVKEVAFACGFHDEKYFSRAFKSKYGYPPSQMQNSMFL
;
A
#
# COMPACT_ATOMS: atom_id res chain seq x y z
N MET A 1 -3.83 0.56 -3.57
CA MET A 1 -3.60 1.01 -2.19
C MET A 1 -2.76 2.26 -2.29
N ILE A 2 -3.29 3.42 -1.97
CA ILE A 2 -2.43 4.53 -1.58
C ILE A 2 -1.81 3.99 -0.31
N TYR A 3 -0.49 3.69 -0.37
CA TYR A 3 0.20 3.11 0.76
C TYR A 3 0.18 4.13 1.87
N ASN A 4 -0.56 3.87 2.93
CA ASN A 4 -0.38 4.59 4.17
C ASN A 4 0.81 3.93 4.87
N PHE A 5 2.02 4.45 4.66
CA PHE A 5 3.21 4.00 5.35
C PHE A 5 3.27 4.46 6.81
N ASP A 6 2.28 5.24 7.28
CA ASP A 6 2.22 5.73 8.67
C ASP A 6 2.24 4.58 9.68
N ASP A 7 1.69 3.41 9.31
CA ASP A 7 1.65 2.21 10.14
C ASP A 7 2.69 1.16 9.72
N LEU A 8 3.64 1.49 8.82
CA LEU A 8 4.62 0.52 8.36
C LEU A 8 5.63 0.21 9.45
N PHE A 9 5.63 -1.04 9.90
CA PHE A 9 6.56 -1.56 10.87
C PHE A 9 7.49 -2.59 10.22
N PHE A 10 8.80 -2.48 10.43
CA PHE A 10 9.79 -3.44 9.97
C PHE A 10 11.07 -3.43 10.79
N LYS A 11 11.76 -4.55 10.80
CA LYS A 11 13.12 -4.71 11.33
C LYS A 11 14.07 -5.05 10.18
N ILE A 12 15.07 -4.22 9.94
CA ILE A 12 16.11 -4.49 8.93
C ILE A 12 16.95 -5.67 9.43
N LEU A 13 17.10 -6.68 8.60
CA LEU A 13 17.98 -7.82 8.86
C LEU A 13 19.31 -7.67 8.14
N MET A 14 19.28 -7.19 6.90
CA MET A 14 20.44 -7.10 6.03
C MET A 14 20.19 -6.10 4.91
N VAL A 15 21.26 -5.41 4.49
CA VAL A 15 21.34 -4.69 3.23
C VAL A 15 22.59 -5.18 2.52
N ASP A 16 22.45 -5.66 1.29
CA ASP A 16 23.59 -6.20 0.55
C ASP A 16 23.39 -6.05 -0.97
N ARG A 17 24.48 -6.26 -1.69
CA ARG A 17 24.54 -6.28 -3.14
C ARG A 17 24.57 -7.73 -3.63
N PHE A 18 23.59 -8.11 -4.45
CA PHE A 18 23.49 -9.44 -5.02
C PHE A 18 23.78 -9.43 -6.52
N ILE A 19 24.66 -10.31 -6.96
CA ILE A 19 24.92 -10.59 -8.37
C ILE A 19 24.26 -11.93 -8.69
N HIS A 20 23.29 -11.89 -9.60
CA HIS A 20 22.57 -13.08 -10.05
C HIS A 20 23.15 -13.55 -11.38
N LYS A 21 23.59 -14.80 -11.41
CA LYS A 21 23.94 -15.46 -12.66
C LYS A 21 22.66 -15.77 -13.45
N GLU A 22 22.80 -15.82 -14.77
CA GLU A 22 21.72 -16.26 -15.65
C GLU A 22 21.23 -17.66 -15.28
N GLY A 23 19.91 -17.85 -15.25
CA GLY A 23 19.28 -19.12 -14.96
C GLY A 23 17.98 -19.05 -14.21
N PHE A 24 17.31 -20.19 -14.18
CA PHE A 24 16.05 -20.40 -13.50
C PHE A 24 16.25 -20.89 -12.07
N PHE A 25 15.53 -20.28 -11.11
CA PHE A 25 15.58 -20.61 -9.70
C PHE A 25 14.17 -20.80 -9.15
N ASP A 26 13.98 -21.90 -8.41
CA ASP A 26 12.78 -22.16 -7.61
C ASP A 26 13.09 -21.82 -6.14
N VAL A 27 12.56 -20.69 -5.66
CA VAL A 27 12.89 -20.14 -4.35
C VAL A 27 11.80 -20.51 -3.36
N LYS A 28 12.16 -21.28 -2.34
CA LYS A 28 11.27 -21.65 -1.24
C LYS A 28 10.85 -20.43 -0.42
N ALA A 29 9.71 -20.54 0.27
CA ALA A 29 9.25 -19.52 1.21
C ALA A 29 10.35 -19.18 2.23
N ARG A 30 10.53 -17.86 2.46
CA ARG A 30 11.53 -17.31 3.40
C ARG A 30 10.83 -16.55 4.51
N PRO A 31 11.34 -16.57 5.76
CA PRO A 31 10.69 -15.91 6.90
C PRO A 31 10.92 -14.38 6.93
N PHE A 32 11.30 -13.79 5.82
CA PHE A 32 11.58 -12.35 5.70
C PHE A 32 11.08 -11.80 4.37
N SER A 33 10.71 -10.52 4.39
CA SER A 33 10.35 -9.76 3.20
C SER A 33 11.59 -9.16 2.54
N VAL A 34 11.49 -8.85 1.26
CA VAL A 34 12.58 -8.30 0.46
C VAL A 34 12.12 -7.04 -0.27
N LEU A 35 12.89 -5.97 -0.16
CA LEU A 35 12.83 -4.83 -1.06
C LEU A 35 14.12 -4.81 -1.87
N SER A 36 14.04 -4.76 -3.19
CA SER A 36 15.22 -4.77 -4.05
C SER A 36 15.14 -3.74 -5.15
N PHE A 37 16.27 -3.08 -5.42
CA PHE A 37 16.47 -2.20 -6.56
C PHE A 37 17.33 -2.90 -7.61
N ARG A 38 16.87 -2.95 -8.86
CA ARG A 38 17.59 -3.56 -9.96
C ARG A 38 18.64 -2.60 -10.53
N VAL A 39 19.89 -2.86 -10.27
CA VAL A 39 21.02 -2.04 -10.75
C VAL A 39 21.31 -2.32 -12.23
N SER A 40 21.26 -3.60 -12.64
CA SER A 40 21.49 -4.03 -14.02
C SER A 40 20.78 -5.34 -14.33
N GLY A 41 20.64 -5.65 -15.63
CA GLY A 41 20.00 -6.88 -16.11
C GLY A 41 18.49 -6.90 -15.92
N SER A 42 17.92 -8.13 -15.97
CA SER A 42 16.47 -8.34 -15.82
C SER A 42 16.16 -9.63 -15.07
N GLY A 43 14.90 -9.81 -14.69
CA GLY A 43 14.41 -11.06 -14.11
C GLY A 43 12.90 -11.20 -14.30
N ALA A 44 12.48 -12.40 -14.69
CA ALA A 44 11.06 -12.76 -14.79
C ALA A 44 10.65 -13.53 -13.54
N PHE A 45 9.75 -12.96 -12.74
CA PHE A 45 9.27 -13.55 -11.49
C PHE A 45 7.87 -14.12 -11.66
N GLU A 46 7.63 -15.28 -11.09
CA GLU A 46 6.31 -15.91 -10.95
C GLU A 46 6.02 -16.13 -9.45
N ILE A 47 4.96 -15.45 -8.94
CA ILE A 47 4.61 -15.44 -7.52
C ILE A 47 3.10 -15.67 -7.40
N GLY A 48 2.71 -16.88 -7.00
CA GLY A 48 1.31 -17.28 -7.05
C GLY A 48 0.74 -17.15 -8.47
N ASN A 49 -0.28 -16.35 -8.65
CA ASN A 49 -0.90 -16.09 -9.97
C ASN A 49 -0.37 -14.81 -10.64
N LYS A 50 0.63 -14.15 -10.05
CA LYS A 50 1.19 -12.91 -10.59
C LYS A 50 2.50 -13.21 -11.34
N ARG A 51 2.71 -12.50 -12.44
CA ARG A 51 3.95 -12.54 -13.21
C ARG A 51 4.48 -11.14 -13.39
N PHE A 52 5.76 -10.95 -13.06
CA PHE A 52 6.46 -9.67 -13.16
C PHE A 52 7.70 -9.81 -14.02
N LEU A 53 7.92 -8.86 -14.90
CA LEU A 53 9.22 -8.68 -15.55
C LEU A 53 9.90 -7.46 -14.90
N THR A 54 11.05 -7.69 -14.29
CA THR A 54 11.85 -6.61 -13.67
C THR A 54 13.04 -6.28 -14.57
N GLN A 55 13.34 -5.01 -14.72
CA GLN A 55 14.45 -4.49 -15.49
C GLN A 55 15.24 -3.46 -14.70
N LYS A 56 16.36 -2.99 -15.25
CA LYS A 56 17.17 -1.94 -14.63
C LYS A 56 16.32 -0.75 -14.21
N GLY A 57 16.44 -0.34 -12.96
CA GLY A 57 15.73 0.78 -12.36
C GLY A 57 14.45 0.38 -11.62
N ASP A 58 13.95 -0.84 -11.78
CA ASP A 58 12.75 -1.29 -11.08
C ASP A 58 13.04 -1.58 -9.61
N VAL A 59 12.05 -1.31 -8.78
CA VAL A 59 11.99 -1.74 -7.39
C VAL A 59 11.01 -2.90 -7.25
N LEU A 60 11.45 -4.01 -6.68
CA LEU A 60 10.62 -5.18 -6.42
C LEU A 60 10.46 -5.40 -4.93
N PHE A 61 9.22 -5.55 -4.49
CA PHE A 61 8.90 -6.00 -3.14
C PHE A 61 8.39 -7.45 -3.17
N LEU A 62 8.96 -8.29 -2.30
CA LEU A 62 8.58 -9.69 -2.10
C LEU A 62 8.23 -9.91 -0.63
N PRO A 63 6.99 -10.28 -0.29
CA PRO A 63 6.60 -10.55 1.08
C PRO A 63 7.23 -11.83 1.65
N ALA A 64 7.30 -11.89 2.98
CA ALA A 64 7.71 -13.09 3.70
C ALA A 64 6.76 -14.27 3.46
N ASN A 65 7.25 -15.48 3.66
CA ASN A 65 6.50 -16.74 3.60
C ASN A 65 5.84 -17.04 2.24
N MET A 66 6.31 -16.40 1.18
CA MET A 66 5.80 -16.60 -0.17
C MET A 66 6.89 -17.24 -1.06
N PRO A 67 6.67 -18.44 -1.61
CA PRO A 67 7.58 -19.05 -2.57
C PRO A 67 7.42 -18.36 -3.92
N TYR A 68 8.49 -18.33 -4.72
CA TYR A 68 8.44 -17.79 -6.08
C TYR A 68 9.44 -18.49 -6.99
N LYS A 69 9.18 -18.38 -8.27
CA LYS A 69 10.11 -18.78 -9.32
C LYS A 69 10.68 -17.53 -10.00
N VAL A 70 11.93 -17.60 -10.41
CA VAL A 70 12.54 -16.49 -11.11
C VAL A 70 13.50 -17.01 -12.17
N ASP A 71 13.44 -16.39 -13.34
CA ASP A 71 14.39 -16.55 -14.43
C ASP A 71 15.19 -15.26 -14.57
N TYR A 72 16.47 -15.32 -14.21
CA TYR A 72 17.37 -14.16 -14.29
C TYR A 72 18.14 -14.16 -15.59
N SER A 73 18.23 -12.99 -16.25
CA SER A 73 19.44 -12.67 -17.02
C SER A 73 20.57 -12.35 -16.03
N SER A 74 21.84 -12.33 -16.50
CA SER A 74 22.93 -11.81 -15.67
C SER A 74 22.57 -10.43 -15.15
N SER A 75 22.43 -10.29 -13.85
CA SER A 75 21.85 -9.09 -13.25
C SER A 75 22.38 -8.77 -11.87
N GLU A 76 22.25 -7.53 -11.46
CA GLU A 76 22.71 -7.03 -10.17
C GLU A 76 21.58 -6.28 -9.47
N SER A 77 21.47 -6.47 -8.16
CA SER A 77 20.46 -5.78 -7.32
C SER A 77 21.05 -5.39 -5.98
N ILE A 78 20.61 -4.25 -5.44
CA ILE A 78 20.75 -3.92 -4.02
C ILE A 78 19.49 -4.39 -3.32
N VAL A 79 19.67 -5.16 -2.26
CA VAL A 79 18.58 -5.91 -1.60
C VAL A 79 18.54 -5.59 -0.12
N VAL A 80 17.35 -5.36 0.40
CA VAL A 80 17.08 -5.17 1.83
C VAL A 80 16.18 -6.31 2.30
N HIS A 81 16.61 -7.02 3.33
CA HIS A 81 15.80 -8.03 4.00
C HIS A 81 15.15 -7.46 5.25
N PHE A 82 13.85 -7.71 5.43
CA PHE A 82 13.07 -7.26 6.58
C PHE A 82 12.46 -8.43 7.32
N ALA A 83 12.58 -8.45 8.65
CA ALA A 83 11.70 -9.21 9.52
C ALA A 83 10.55 -8.34 10.03
N GLN A 84 9.46 -8.99 10.45
CA GLN A 84 8.31 -8.30 11.07
C GLN A 84 7.74 -7.16 10.20
N CYS A 85 7.76 -7.32 8.86
CA CYS A 85 7.18 -6.36 7.95
C CYS A 85 5.68 -6.63 7.82
N ASN A 86 4.85 -5.59 8.02
CA ASN A 86 3.40 -5.68 7.90
C ASN A 86 2.86 -5.42 6.48
N TYR A 87 3.76 -5.38 5.48
CA TYR A 87 3.40 -5.32 4.07
C TYR A 87 3.37 -6.73 3.47
N PHE A 88 2.28 -7.06 2.76
CA PHE A 88 1.99 -8.46 2.37
C PHE A 88 1.80 -8.69 0.86
N GLU A 89 1.95 -7.68 0.01
CA GLU A 89 1.75 -7.86 -1.43
C GLU A 89 3.05 -7.89 -2.21
N ALA A 90 3.19 -8.88 -3.10
CA ALA A 90 4.27 -8.89 -4.09
C ALA A 90 3.99 -7.86 -5.17
N GLU A 91 4.96 -6.99 -5.44
CA GLU A 91 4.81 -5.89 -6.38
C GLU A 91 6.12 -5.55 -7.09
N ASN A 92 6.05 -5.33 -8.40
CA ASN A 92 7.09 -4.67 -9.18
C ASN A 92 6.70 -3.21 -9.42
N ILE A 93 7.58 -2.30 -9.06
CA ILE A 93 7.36 -0.87 -9.10
C ILE A 93 8.28 -0.28 -10.17
N CYS A 94 7.69 0.13 -11.29
CA CYS A 94 8.38 0.88 -12.31
C CYS A 94 8.36 2.37 -11.92
N LEU A 95 9.51 3.01 -11.92
CA LEU A 95 9.69 4.37 -11.42
C LEU A 95 10.03 5.33 -12.56
N GLU A 96 9.50 6.54 -12.50
CA GLU A 96 9.88 7.62 -13.42
C GLU A 96 11.24 8.21 -13.07
N ASN A 97 11.51 8.41 -11.77
CA ASN A 97 12.76 8.98 -11.28
C ASN A 97 13.76 7.92 -10.78
N ILE A 98 14.17 7.03 -11.68
CA ILE A 98 15.10 5.91 -11.41
C ILE A 98 16.40 6.38 -10.76
N ALA A 99 16.97 7.52 -11.20
CA ALA A 99 18.28 7.99 -10.76
C ALA A 99 18.28 8.37 -9.26
N ALA A 100 17.26 9.10 -8.80
CA ALA A 100 17.15 9.55 -7.41
C ALA A 100 16.96 8.37 -6.44
N ILE A 101 16.17 7.37 -6.83
CA ILE A 101 15.93 6.19 -6.00
C ILE A 101 17.16 5.27 -6.00
N GLY A 102 17.82 5.13 -7.15
CA GLY A 102 19.08 4.39 -7.23
C GLY A 102 20.16 4.93 -6.31
N LEU A 103 20.33 6.26 -6.23
CA LEU A 103 21.25 6.90 -5.29
C LEU A 103 20.92 6.54 -3.83
N LEU A 104 19.65 6.60 -3.44
CA LEU A 104 19.23 6.23 -2.09
C LEU A 104 19.51 4.76 -1.73
N PHE A 105 19.36 3.83 -2.68
CA PHE A 105 19.74 2.44 -2.45
C PHE A 105 21.26 2.28 -2.30
N HIS A 106 22.07 3.04 -3.04
CA HIS A 106 23.52 3.06 -2.87
C HIS A 106 23.92 3.66 -1.52
N ASP A 107 23.34 4.80 -1.13
CA ASP A 107 23.59 5.43 0.18
C ASP A 107 23.20 4.51 1.34
N LEU A 108 22.10 3.77 1.18
CA LEU A 108 21.64 2.78 2.15
C LEU A 108 22.67 1.65 2.30
N LEU A 109 23.17 1.12 1.19
CA LEU A 109 24.19 0.07 1.20
C LEU A 109 25.49 0.54 1.84
N GLU A 110 25.97 1.73 1.49
CA GLU A 110 27.18 2.33 2.08
C GLU A 110 27.00 2.61 3.58
N SER A 111 25.86 3.18 3.96
CA SER A 111 25.52 3.43 5.36
C SER A 111 25.50 2.16 6.18
N TRP A 112 24.94 1.08 5.62
CA TRP A 112 24.87 -0.23 6.28
C TRP A 112 26.27 -0.86 6.44
N ASN A 113 27.08 -0.89 5.38
CA ASN A 113 28.42 -1.44 5.37
C ASN A 113 29.41 -0.66 6.29
N ALA A 114 29.20 0.66 6.42
CA ALA A 114 29.95 1.49 7.35
C ALA A 114 29.51 1.33 8.82
N GLN A 115 28.60 0.39 9.13
CA GLN A 115 28.02 0.15 10.47
C GLN A 115 27.47 1.43 11.11
N ARG A 116 26.92 2.34 10.28
CA ARG A 116 26.23 3.54 10.76
C ARG A 116 24.94 3.15 11.49
N SER A 117 24.34 4.13 12.17
CA SER A 117 23.14 3.90 12.96
C SER A 117 21.99 3.21 12.17
N VAL A 118 21.37 2.20 12.77
CA VAL A 118 20.17 1.56 12.24
C VAL A 118 19.05 2.59 11.95
N ASN A 119 18.98 3.66 12.75
CA ASN A 119 18.01 4.74 12.52
C ASN A 119 18.31 5.50 11.22
N GLN A 120 19.58 5.68 10.85
CA GLN A 120 19.94 6.28 9.58
C GLN A 120 19.53 5.39 8.39
N ALA A 121 19.78 4.09 8.48
CA ALA A 121 19.31 3.14 7.46
C ALA A 121 17.78 3.15 7.31
N LYS A 122 17.04 3.20 8.43
CA LYS A 122 15.59 3.35 8.43
C LYS A 122 15.14 4.66 7.79
N SER A 123 15.79 5.78 8.10
CA SER A 123 15.49 7.09 7.51
C SER A 123 15.60 7.05 5.98
N ILE A 124 16.67 6.45 5.45
CA ILE A 124 16.87 6.31 4.00
C ILE A 124 15.76 5.40 3.39
N ILE A 125 15.39 4.32 4.08
CA ILE A 125 14.30 3.45 3.61
C ILE A 125 12.97 4.21 3.57
N TYR A 126 12.63 5.00 4.58
CA TYR A 126 11.43 5.83 4.56
C TYR A 126 11.46 6.87 3.43
N GLU A 127 12.63 7.47 3.14
CA GLU A 127 12.78 8.38 1.99
C GLU A 127 12.57 7.65 0.66
N ILE A 128 13.08 6.43 0.51
CA ILE A 128 12.81 5.57 -0.66
C ILE A 128 11.30 5.34 -0.82
N LEU A 129 10.63 4.96 0.27
CA LEU A 129 9.19 4.67 0.25
C LEU A 129 8.37 5.91 -0.08
N GLU A 130 8.71 7.07 0.47
CA GLU A 130 8.06 8.36 0.15
C GLU A 130 8.19 8.72 -1.33
N LYS A 131 9.39 8.53 -1.92
CA LYS A 131 9.60 8.78 -3.35
C LYS A 131 8.81 7.81 -4.23
N ILE A 132 8.77 6.53 -3.87
CA ILE A 132 7.95 5.52 -4.55
C ILE A 132 6.46 5.92 -4.49
N GLU A 133 5.98 6.35 -3.34
CA GLU A 133 4.60 6.80 -3.17
C GLU A 133 4.29 8.03 -4.02
N LYS A 134 5.21 9.00 -4.04
CA LYS A 134 5.07 10.21 -4.85
C LYS A 134 5.04 9.90 -6.35
N ASP A 135 5.92 9.04 -6.85
CA ASP A 135 5.92 8.62 -8.25
C ASP A 135 4.62 7.89 -8.61
N LYS A 136 4.15 7.00 -7.74
CA LYS A 136 2.87 6.32 -7.94
C LYS A 136 1.68 7.28 -7.92
N ARG A 137 1.70 8.28 -7.07
CA ARG A 137 0.67 9.33 -7.03
C ARG A 137 0.70 10.14 -8.33
N SER A 138 1.88 10.56 -8.79
CA SER A 138 2.04 11.32 -10.04
C SER A 138 1.51 10.54 -11.25
N ALA A 139 1.89 9.28 -11.40
CA ALA A 139 1.38 8.40 -12.46
C ALA A 139 -0.13 8.14 -12.38
N LEU A 140 -0.70 8.21 -11.17
CA LEU A 140 -2.15 8.12 -10.94
C LEU A 140 -2.85 9.47 -11.18
N GLU A 141 -2.20 10.61 -10.94
CA GLU A 141 -2.85 11.94 -10.89
C GLU A 141 -3.53 12.34 -12.19
N ASP A 142 -3.08 11.86 -13.34
CA ASP A 142 -3.67 12.12 -14.66
C ASP A 142 -4.63 11.03 -15.15
N SER A 143 -4.71 9.90 -14.47
CA SER A 143 -5.58 8.82 -14.91
C SER A 143 -7.06 9.05 -14.57
N ALA A 144 -7.95 8.53 -15.42
CA ALA A 144 -9.40 8.50 -15.13
C ALA A 144 -9.72 7.84 -13.77
N PHE A 145 -8.95 6.81 -13.42
CA PHE A 145 -9.08 6.10 -12.15
C PHE A 145 -8.66 6.97 -10.96
N ALA A 146 -7.58 7.75 -11.08
CA ALA A 146 -7.14 8.64 -10.01
C ALA A 146 -8.15 9.75 -9.72
N ARG A 147 -8.78 10.31 -10.76
CA ARG A 147 -9.88 11.26 -10.58
C ARG A 147 -11.01 10.65 -9.76
N CYS A 148 -11.36 9.39 -10.02
CA CYS A 148 -12.36 8.66 -9.24
C CYS A 148 -11.96 8.48 -7.77
N VAL A 149 -10.74 8.04 -7.53
CA VAL A 149 -10.22 7.82 -6.16
C VAL A 149 -10.20 9.15 -5.39
N ARG A 150 -9.62 10.20 -5.98
CA ARG A 150 -9.57 11.54 -5.37
C ARG A 150 -10.96 12.06 -5.05
N TYR A 151 -11.91 11.88 -5.96
CA TYR A 151 -13.29 12.29 -5.73
C TYR A 151 -13.92 11.57 -4.54
N ILE A 152 -13.73 10.26 -4.42
CA ILE A 152 -14.18 9.51 -3.24
C ILE A 152 -13.49 10.01 -1.97
N ASP A 153 -12.16 10.19 -2.00
CA ASP A 153 -11.38 10.61 -0.82
C ASP A 153 -11.75 12.01 -0.31
N THR A 154 -12.23 12.89 -1.20
CA THR A 154 -12.64 14.26 -0.82
C THR A 154 -14.12 14.38 -0.46
N HIS A 155 -14.99 13.47 -0.97
CA HIS A 155 -16.44 13.58 -0.84
C HIS A 155 -17.07 12.41 -0.04
N PHE A 156 -16.29 11.52 0.56
CA PHE A 156 -16.81 10.30 1.21
C PHE A 156 -17.80 10.57 2.35
N CYS A 157 -17.76 11.75 2.96
CA CYS A 157 -18.73 12.17 3.99
C CYS A 157 -20.05 12.67 3.41
N GLU A 158 -20.17 12.87 2.10
CA GLU A 158 -21.41 13.28 1.47
C GLU A 158 -22.38 12.11 1.40
N PRO A 159 -23.60 12.22 1.97
CA PRO A 159 -24.56 11.11 1.96
C PRO A 159 -24.96 10.69 0.55
N GLU A 160 -25.10 11.65 -0.38
CA GLU A 160 -25.52 11.44 -1.77
C GLU A 160 -24.42 10.88 -2.68
N LEU A 161 -23.18 10.69 -2.15
CA LEU A 161 -22.11 10.12 -2.97
C LEU A 161 -22.44 8.69 -3.38
N ASP A 162 -22.66 8.49 -4.66
CA ASP A 162 -22.86 7.19 -5.28
C ASP A 162 -21.75 6.84 -6.30
N ILE A 163 -21.72 5.58 -6.71
CA ILE A 163 -20.71 5.09 -7.64
C ILE A 163 -20.92 5.63 -9.07
N ASN A 164 -22.16 5.99 -9.46
CA ASN A 164 -22.41 6.56 -10.77
C ASN A 164 -21.82 7.96 -10.88
N THR A 165 -21.95 8.76 -9.82
CA THR A 165 -21.31 10.08 -9.72
C THR A 165 -19.79 9.96 -9.85
N VAL A 166 -19.18 8.98 -9.17
CA VAL A 166 -17.74 8.71 -9.28
C VAL A 166 -17.35 8.32 -10.72
N CYS A 167 -18.13 7.47 -11.37
CA CYS A 167 -17.90 7.07 -12.76
C CYS A 167 -17.96 8.28 -13.72
N ASN A 168 -18.91 9.18 -13.51
CA ASN A 168 -19.06 10.39 -14.33
C ASN A 168 -17.83 11.32 -14.18
N VAL A 169 -17.32 11.51 -12.96
CA VAL A 169 -16.11 12.31 -12.72
C VAL A 169 -14.88 11.72 -13.40
N GLY A 170 -14.76 10.41 -13.40
CA GLY A 170 -13.65 9.71 -14.05
C GLY A 170 -13.81 9.54 -15.56
N PHE A 171 -15.02 9.74 -16.10
CA PHE A 171 -15.38 9.37 -17.48
C PHE A 171 -15.12 7.89 -17.78
N ILE A 172 -15.44 7.01 -16.83
CA ILE A 172 -15.23 5.56 -16.97
C ILE A 172 -16.51 4.78 -16.64
N SER A 173 -16.62 3.56 -17.18
CA SER A 173 -17.75 2.69 -16.87
C SER A 173 -17.64 2.09 -15.45
N ALA A 174 -18.79 1.74 -14.85
CA ALA A 174 -18.84 1.10 -13.53
C ALA A 174 -18.04 -0.22 -13.50
N SER A 175 -18.05 -0.99 -14.58
CA SER A 175 -17.28 -2.23 -14.70
C SER A 175 -15.75 -1.96 -14.74
N SER A 176 -15.34 -0.89 -15.42
CA SER A 176 -13.95 -0.45 -15.46
C SER A 176 -13.48 0.02 -14.09
N LEU A 177 -14.30 0.86 -13.42
CA LEU A 177 -14.04 1.32 -12.05
C LEU A 177 -13.92 0.14 -11.09
N GLN A 178 -14.84 -0.83 -11.16
CA GLN A 178 -14.83 -2.03 -10.33
C GLN A 178 -13.53 -2.84 -10.51
N ARG A 179 -13.10 -3.07 -11.75
CA ARG A 179 -11.85 -3.80 -12.05
C ARG A 179 -10.63 -3.05 -11.52
N SER A 180 -10.58 -1.74 -11.73
CA SER A 180 -9.46 -0.92 -11.24
C SER A 180 -9.38 -0.91 -9.72
N PHE A 181 -10.52 -0.79 -9.02
CA PHE A 181 -10.54 -0.86 -7.55
C PHE A 181 -10.11 -2.22 -7.02
N LEU A 182 -10.54 -3.31 -7.64
CA LEU A 182 -10.11 -4.67 -7.27
C LEU A 182 -8.61 -4.87 -7.52
N ALA A 183 -8.09 -4.37 -8.65
CA ALA A 183 -6.69 -4.49 -9.01
C ALA A 183 -5.78 -3.67 -8.07
N HIS A 184 -6.17 -2.44 -7.70
CA HIS A 184 -5.32 -1.53 -6.93
C HIS A 184 -5.55 -1.63 -5.41
N PHE A 185 -6.78 -1.89 -4.98
CA PHE A 185 -7.15 -1.85 -3.55
C PHE A 185 -7.64 -3.20 -3.00
N GLY A 186 -7.79 -4.22 -3.86
CA GLY A 186 -8.31 -5.53 -3.47
C GLY A 186 -9.77 -5.52 -3.02
N VAL A 187 -10.50 -4.41 -3.20
CA VAL A 187 -11.90 -4.23 -2.77
C VAL A 187 -12.71 -3.49 -3.83
N SER A 188 -14.04 -3.58 -3.74
CA SER A 188 -14.92 -2.80 -4.61
C SER A 188 -14.92 -1.30 -4.23
N PRO A 189 -15.31 -0.39 -5.16
CA PRO A 189 -15.46 1.04 -4.86
C PRO A 189 -16.39 1.30 -3.67
N LYS A 190 -17.50 0.56 -3.55
CA LYS A 190 -18.44 0.66 -2.41
C LYS A 190 -17.79 0.23 -1.09
N GLN A 191 -16.98 -0.82 -1.10
CA GLN A 191 -16.26 -1.26 0.10
C GLN A 191 -15.16 -0.27 0.48
N TYR A 192 -14.50 0.34 -0.50
CA TYR A 192 -13.52 1.40 -0.28
C TYR A 192 -14.18 2.62 0.39
N LEU A 193 -15.26 3.14 -0.17
CA LEU A 193 -16.06 4.23 0.42
C LEU A 193 -16.50 3.90 1.85
N LEU A 194 -17.02 2.69 2.07
CA LEU A 194 -17.42 2.26 3.41
C LEU A 194 -16.23 2.22 4.38
N ARG A 195 -15.06 1.80 3.94
CA ARG A 195 -13.84 1.81 4.78
C ARG A 195 -13.47 3.22 5.23
N LEU A 196 -13.51 4.21 4.35
CA LEU A 196 -13.22 5.62 4.68
C LEU A 196 -14.23 6.16 5.69
N ARG A 197 -15.53 5.98 5.44
CA ARG A 197 -16.59 6.39 6.35
C ARG A 197 -16.44 5.77 7.75
N MET A 198 -16.10 4.48 7.80
CA MET A 198 -15.88 3.79 9.07
C MET A 198 -14.62 4.27 9.80
N LYS A 199 -13.52 4.58 9.07
CA LYS A 199 -12.32 5.16 9.68
C LYS A 199 -12.66 6.50 10.32
N ARG A 200 -13.35 7.39 9.59
CA ARG A 200 -13.76 8.70 10.11
C ARG A 200 -14.71 8.57 11.30
N ALA A 201 -15.64 7.61 11.25
CA ALA A 201 -16.53 7.35 12.38
C ALA A 201 -15.78 6.93 13.64
N LEU A 202 -14.75 6.10 13.49
CA LEU A 202 -13.90 5.69 14.61
C LEU A 202 -13.21 6.88 15.28
N GLU A 203 -12.69 7.82 14.47
CA GLU A 203 -12.06 9.06 14.94
C GLU A 203 -13.06 9.92 15.73
N LEU A 204 -14.23 10.21 15.14
CA LEU A 204 -15.26 11.04 15.76
C LEU A 204 -15.85 10.42 17.04
N LEU A 205 -16.00 9.09 17.07
CA LEU A 205 -16.45 8.39 18.28
C LEU A 205 -15.40 8.46 19.39
N ALA A 206 -14.11 8.42 19.05
CA ALA A 206 -13.01 8.58 20.00
C ALA A 206 -12.94 9.98 20.61
N GLU A 207 -13.28 11.02 19.84
CA GLU A 207 -13.39 12.41 20.35
C GLU A 207 -14.51 12.57 21.37
N ASN A 208 -15.52 11.69 21.35
CA ASN A 208 -16.68 11.65 22.26
C ASN A 208 -17.46 12.96 22.42
N VAL A 209 -17.50 13.76 21.36
CA VAL A 209 -18.20 15.05 21.32
C VAL A 209 -19.60 14.91 20.72
N LEU A 210 -19.74 14.03 19.70
CA LEU A 210 -20.94 13.82 18.93
C LEU A 210 -21.65 12.53 19.39
N SER A 211 -22.98 12.52 19.39
CA SER A 211 -23.77 11.30 19.59
C SER A 211 -23.54 10.30 18.42
N VAL A 212 -23.82 9.01 18.65
CA VAL A 212 -23.74 7.96 17.62
C VAL A 212 -24.52 8.34 16.36
N LYS A 213 -25.68 8.96 16.51
CA LYS A 213 -26.50 9.43 15.40
C LYS A 213 -25.82 10.55 14.61
N GLU A 214 -25.29 11.55 15.31
CA GLU A 214 -24.58 12.66 14.68
C GLU A 214 -23.32 12.17 13.96
N VAL A 215 -22.56 11.25 14.56
CA VAL A 215 -21.40 10.62 13.91
C VAL A 215 -21.81 9.88 12.64
N ALA A 216 -22.94 9.13 12.66
CA ALA A 216 -23.42 8.45 11.45
C ALA A 216 -23.65 9.44 10.31
N PHE A 217 -24.37 10.54 10.57
CA PHE A 217 -24.65 11.56 9.54
C PHE A 217 -23.39 12.30 9.10
N ALA A 218 -22.52 12.69 10.05
CA ALA A 218 -21.25 13.35 9.73
C ALA A 218 -20.30 12.50 8.87
N CYS A 219 -20.45 11.17 8.90
CA CYS A 219 -19.71 10.24 8.06
C CYS A 219 -20.42 9.84 6.76
N GLY A 220 -21.54 10.50 6.41
CA GLY A 220 -22.27 10.28 5.16
C GLY A 220 -23.20 9.06 5.16
N PHE A 221 -23.67 8.60 6.32
CA PHE A 221 -24.71 7.58 6.39
C PHE A 221 -26.09 8.23 6.47
N HIS A 222 -27.06 7.72 5.71
CA HIS A 222 -28.45 8.17 5.78
C HIS A 222 -29.23 7.57 6.95
N ASP A 223 -28.75 6.46 7.52
CA ASP A 223 -29.46 5.70 8.54
C ASP A 223 -28.50 5.24 9.64
N GLU A 224 -28.81 5.66 10.88
CA GLU A 224 -28.07 5.27 12.08
C GLU A 224 -28.07 3.77 12.33
N LYS A 225 -29.18 3.07 12.02
CA LYS A 225 -29.30 1.63 12.25
C LYS A 225 -28.39 0.86 11.28
N TYR A 226 -28.34 1.30 10.01
CA TYR A 226 -27.41 0.73 9.04
C TYR A 226 -25.96 0.98 9.47
N PHE A 227 -25.63 2.21 9.83
CA PHE A 227 -24.31 2.57 10.34
C PHE A 227 -23.91 1.68 11.51
N SER A 228 -24.74 1.54 12.55
CA SER A 228 -24.44 0.76 13.74
C SER A 228 -24.19 -0.72 13.44
N ARG A 229 -24.98 -1.30 12.53
CA ARG A 229 -24.78 -2.69 12.04
C ARG A 229 -23.46 -2.84 11.31
N ALA A 230 -23.16 -1.95 10.37
CA ALA A 230 -21.93 -1.97 9.60
C ALA A 230 -20.70 -1.76 10.48
N PHE A 231 -20.77 -0.87 11.47
CA PHE A 231 -19.71 -0.62 12.44
C PHE A 231 -19.45 -1.85 13.30
N LYS A 232 -20.50 -2.45 13.87
CA LYS A 232 -20.37 -3.70 14.64
C LYS A 232 -19.81 -4.85 13.82
N SER A 233 -20.24 -4.98 12.57
CA SER A 233 -19.70 -6.01 11.64
C SER A 233 -18.20 -5.83 11.39
N LYS A 234 -17.71 -4.58 11.32
CA LYS A 234 -16.30 -4.28 11.05
C LYS A 234 -15.40 -4.37 12.27
N TYR A 235 -15.86 -3.86 13.41
CA TYR A 235 -15.03 -3.71 14.61
C TYR A 235 -15.38 -4.71 15.73
N GLY A 236 -16.46 -5.48 15.60
CA GLY A 236 -16.87 -6.51 16.57
C GLY A 236 -17.76 -6.00 17.72
N TYR A 237 -17.87 -4.69 17.91
CA TYR A 237 -18.65 -4.04 18.95
C TYR A 237 -19.48 -2.86 18.41
N PRO A 238 -20.60 -2.47 19.06
CA PRO A 238 -21.42 -1.36 18.61
C PRO A 238 -20.73 0.00 18.86
N PRO A 239 -21.07 1.06 18.07
CA PRO A 239 -20.46 2.39 18.22
C PRO A 239 -20.62 2.98 19.62
N SER A 240 -21.76 2.75 20.29
CA SER A 240 -22.03 3.22 21.65
C SER A 240 -21.08 2.66 22.70
N GLN A 241 -20.56 1.46 22.50
CA GLN A 241 -19.59 0.87 23.41
C GLN A 241 -18.24 1.59 23.39
N MET A 242 -17.85 2.13 22.24
CA MET A 242 -16.63 2.90 22.10
C MET A 242 -16.70 4.23 22.88
N GLN A 243 -17.84 4.92 22.82
CA GLN A 243 -18.06 6.16 23.59
C GLN A 243 -18.02 5.92 25.11
N ASN A 244 -18.51 4.77 25.57
CA ASN A 244 -18.57 4.46 26.99
C ASN A 244 -17.25 3.94 27.57
N SER A 245 -16.34 3.39 26.77
CA SER A 245 -15.07 2.82 27.23
C SER A 245 -13.99 3.85 27.57
N MET A 246 -14.18 5.13 27.29
CA MET A 246 -13.25 6.22 27.69
C MET A 246 -13.51 6.77 29.11
N PHE A 247 -14.50 6.25 29.83
CA PHE A 247 -14.81 6.64 31.20
C PHE A 247 -14.43 5.58 32.25
N LEU A 248 -13.71 4.53 31.89
CA LEU A 248 -13.11 3.53 32.75
C LEU A 248 -11.58 3.57 32.66
#